data_5dca66bcb31a8c3534f77ab4d5a6de11
#
_entry.id   5dca66bcb31a8c3534f77ab4d5a6de11
#
_cell.length_a   1.000
_cell.length_b   1.000
_cell.length_c   1.000
_cell.angle_alpha   90.00
_cell.angle_beta   90.00
_cell.angle_gamma   90.00
#
_symmetry.space_group_name_H-M   'P 1'
#
loop_
_entity.id
_entity.type
_entity.pdbx_description
1 polymer ?
#
loop_
_entity_poly.entity_id
_entity_poly.type
_entity_poly.pdbx_seq_one_letter_code
_entity_poly.pdbx_strand_id
1 'polypeptide(L)'
;MHWIRVGDVDLLECASCDGTWIEAASFDRLCAQREQQAAMVQKSVEARKDTKTAVHMPSPADRIRYRPCPVCGKMMNRQNFGRLSGAIVDTCGGHGTFLDRGELHQVVQFILGGGFDRLRKAEIERLKEEQQRLKELEQHLRMRGVEDRF
;
A
#
# COMPACT_ATOMS: atom_id res chain seq x y z
N MET A 1 -21.60 -1.29 8.48
CA MET A 1 -20.93 -0.81 7.26
C MET A 1 -21.99 -0.36 6.28
N HIS A 2 -21.77 0.73 5.58
CA HIS A 2 -22.65 1.22 4.51
C HIS A 2 -21.86 1.40 3.23
N TRP A 3 -22.55 1.21 2.10
CA TRP A 3 -21.96 1.36 0.79
C TRP A 3 -21.81 2.84 0.44
N ILE A 4 -20.63 3.20 -0.05
CA ILE A 4 -20.37 4.50 -0.69
C ILE A 4 -19.76 4.26 -2.06
N ARG A 5 -20.15 5.08 -3.04
CA ARG A 5 -19.57 5.02 -4.38
C ARG A 5 -18.70 6.24 -4.63
N VAL A 6 -17.48 5.99 -5.07
CA VAL A 6 -16.53 7.04 -5.46
C VAL A 6 -16.02 6.75 -6.86
N GLY A 7 -16.51 7.52 -7.84
CA GLY A 7 -16.30 7.19 -9.25
C GLY A 7 -16.92 5.83 -9.59
N ASP A 8 -16.13 4.91 -10.14
CA ASP A 8 -16.55 3.55 -10.50
C ASP A 8 -16.23 2.51 -9.40
N VAL A 9 -15.81 2.97 -8.23
CA VAL A 9 -15.42 2.07 -7.13
C VAL A 9 -16.45 2.11 -6.02
N ASP A 10 -16.95 0.93 -5.65
CA ASP A 10 -17.81 0.74 -4.50
C ASP A 10 -16.95 0.42 -3.26
N LEU A 11 -17.23 1.11 -2.17
CA LEU A 11 -16.52 1.00 -0.89
C LEU A 11 -17.53 0.69 0.21
N LEU A 12 -17.08 -0.01 1.24
CA LEU A 12 -17.84 -0.22 2.47
C LEU A 12 -17.20 0.58 3.60
N GLU A 13 -17.90 1.57 4.10
CA GLU A 13 -17.46 2.39 5.23
C GLU A 13 -18.07 1.90 6.54
N CYS A 14 -17.24 1.82 7.57
CA CYS A 14 -17.68 1.42 8.91
C CYS A 14 -18.11 2.65 9.70
N ALA A 15 -19.38 2.71 10.09
CA ALA A 15 -19.92 3.82 10.87
C ALA A 15 -19.32 3.95 12.29
N SER A 16 -18.69 2.90 12.82
CA SER A 16 -18.13 2.92 14.17
C SER A 16 -16.67 3.35 14.26
N CYS A 17 -15.89 3.16 13.19
CA CYS A 17 -14.46 3.46 13.21
C CYS A 17 -13.99 4.29 11.99
N ASP A 18 -14.92 4.67 11.10
CA ASP A 18 -14.66 5.39 9.87
C ASP A 18 -13.60 4.70 8.96
N GLY A 19 -13.37 3.41 9.20
CA GLY A 19 -12.51 2.59 8.35
C GLY A 19 -13.24 2.15 7.10
N THR A 20 -12.48 1.88 6.04
CA THR A 20 -13.00 1.57 4.70
C THR A 20 -12.53 0.19 4.25
N TRP A 21 -13.49 -0.64 3.82
CA TRP A 21 -13.21 -1.90 3.15
C TRP A 21 -13.36 -1.75 1.64
N ILE A 22 -12.40 -2.25 0.89
CA ILE A 22 -12.38 -2.24 -0.58
C ILE A 22 -12.08 -3.66 -1.06
N GLU A 23 -12.92 -4.17 -1.95
CA GLU A 23 -12.65 -5.46 -2.60
C GLU A 23 -11.35 -5.42 -3.42
N ALA A 24 -10.66 -6.57 -3.54
CA ALA A 24 -9.33 -6.64 -4.16
C ALA A 24 -9.32 -6.07 -5.59
N ALA A 25 -10.26 -6.49 -6.45
CA ALA A 25 -10.35 -5.99 -7.82
C ALA A 25 -10.67 -4.49 -7.90
N SER A 26 -11.46 -3.98 -6.95
CA SER A 26 -11.79 -2.56 -6.85
C SER A 26 -10.60 -1.75 -6.36
N PHE A 27 -9.82 -2.29 -5.42
CA PHE A 27 -8.61 -1.64 -4.93
C PHE A 27 -7.53 -1.56 -6.02
N ASP A 28 -7.35 -2.64 -6.80
CA ASP A 28 -6.41 -2.65 -7.93
C ASP A 28 -6.80 -1.62 -9.00
N ARG A 29 -8.09 -1.54 -9.34
CA ARG A 29 -8.61 -0.51 -10.26
C ARG A 29 -8.38 0.90 -9.72
N LEU A 30 -8.63 1.12 -8.43
CA LEU A 30 -8.37 2.40 -7.77
C LEU A 30 -6.91 2.82 -7.91
N CYS A 31 -5.99 1.89 -7.67
CA CYS A 31 -4.56 2.14 -7.79
C CYS A 31 -4.14 2.45 -9.23
N ALA A 32 -4.81 1.84 -10.21
CA ALA A 32 -4.49 1.98 -11.64
C ALA A 32 -5.06 3.27 -12.27
N GLN A 33 -6.18 3.80 -11.77
CA GLN A 33 -6.92 4.88 -12.43
C GLN A 33 -6.76 6.22 -11.70
N ARG A 34 -6.01 7.14 -12.31
CA ARG A 34 -5.71 8.47 -11.74
C ARG A 34 -6.93 9.34 -11.48
N GLU A 35 -7.95 9.25 -12.33
CA GLU A 35 -9.17 10.06 -12.20
C GLU A 35 -9.96 9.69 -10.94
N GLN A 36 -10.06 8.41 -10.65
CA GLN A 36 -10.71 7.91 -9.44
C GLN A 36 -9.92 8.29 -8.18
N GLN A 37 -8.59 8.29 -8.26
CA GLN A 37 -7.71 8.74 -7.18
C GLN A 37 -7.94 10.22 -6.86
N ALA A 38 -8.04 11.08 -7.88
CA ALA A 38 -8.30 12.51 -7.71
C ALA A 38 -9.66 12.78 -7.07
N ALA A 39 -10.70 12.07 -7.50
CA ALA A 39 -12.04 12.18 -6.92
C ALA A 39 -12.09 11.77 -5.44
N MET A 40 -11.32 10.75 -5.06
CA MET A 40 -11.20 10.31 -3.66
C MET A 40 -10.49 11.33 -2.79
N VAL A 41 -9.41 11.96 -3.28
CA VAL A 41 -8.71 13.03 -2.56
C VAL A 41 -9.67 14.18 -2.28
N GLN A 42 -10.43 14.62 -3.29
CA GLN A 42 -11.38 15.71 -3.15
C GLN A 42 -12.44 15.39 -2.09
N LYS A 43 -13.06 14.21 -2.16
CA LYS A 43 -14.04 13.76 -1.17
C LYS A 43 -13.46 13.67 0.24
N SER A 44 -12.24 13.16 0.39
CA SER A 44 -11.56 13.08 1.69
C SER A 44 -11.27 14.46 2.28
N VAL A 45 -11.01 15.47 1.43
CA VAL A 45 -10.80 16.86 1.86
C VAL A 45 -12.11 17.50 2.30
N GLU A 46 -13.20 17.26 1.57
CA GLU A 46 -14.53 17.77 1.91
C GLU A 46 -15.05 17.18 3.23
N ALA A 47 -14.91 15.87 3.44
CA ALA A 47 -15.28 15.20 4.68
C ALA A 47 -14.48 15.72 5.90
N ARG A 48 -13.28 16.26 5.69
CA ARG A 48 -12.48 16.88 6.76
C ARG A 48 -12.91 18.28 7.12
N LYS A 49 -13.59 19.01 6.22
CA LYS A 49 -14.10 20.36 6.53
C LYS A 49 -15.24 20.33 7.54
N ASP A 50 -16.01 19.24 7.56
CA ASP A 50 -17.14 19.06 8.49
C ASP A 50 -16.74 18.49 9.85
N THR A 51 -15.54 17.97 9.99
CA THR A 51 -14.98 17.55 11.26
C THR A 51 -13.63 18.23 11.46
N LYS A 52 -13.54 19.07 12.50
CA LYS A 52 -12.25 19.52 13.07
C LYS A 52 -11.53 18.30 13.65
N THR A 53 -11.05 17.42 12.78
CA THR A 53 -10.31 16.24 13.17
C THR A 53 -8.85 16.48 12.88
N ALA A 54 -8.11 16.70 13.96
CA ALA A 54 -6.66 16.56 13.96
C ALA A 54 -6.28 15.30 13.19
N VAL A 55 -5.29 15.41 12.31
CA VAL A 55 -4.64 14.23 11.72
C VAL A 55 -4.23 13.37 12.91
N HIS A 56 -4.93 12.27 13.12
CA HIS A 56 -4.55 11.33 14.16
C HIS A 56 -3.23 10.69 13.70
N MET A 57 -2.13 11.26 14.17
CA MET A 57 -0.86 10.55 14.16
C MET A 57 -1.05 9.35 15.06
N PRO A 58 -0.87 8.11 14.59
CA PRO A 58 -1.00 6.94 15.45
C PRO A 58 -0.05 7.12 16.64
N SER A 59 -0.62 7.19 17.82
CA SER A 59 0.16 7.21 19.07
C SER A 59 0.86 5.85 19.21
N PRO A 60 2.08 5.81 19.74
CA PRO A 60 2.74 4.54 20.07
C PRO A 60 1.92 3.65 21.02
N ALA A 61 0.89 4.21 21.66
CA ALA A 61 -0.06 3.52 22.52
C ALA A 61 -1.27 2.91 21.79
N ASP A 62 -1.46 3.20 20.49
CA ASP A 62 -2.50 2.55 19.72
C ASP A 62 -2.12 1.08 19.51
N ARG A 63 -2.74 0.22 20.31
CA ARG A 63 -2.53 -1.22 20.26
C ARG A 63 -2.78 -1.70 18.85
N ILE A 64 -1.80 -2.35 18.25
CA ILE A 64 -1.93 -3.05 16.98
C ILE A 64 -3.16 -3.96 17.07
N ARG A 65 -4.19 -3.66 16.30
CA ARG A 65 -5.40 -4.48 16.22
C ARG A 65 -5.37 -5.24 14.91
N TYR A 66 -5.22 -6.56 15.03
CA TYR A 66 -5.42 -7.44 13.89
C TYR A 66 -6.92 -7.59 13.64
N ARG A 67 -7.33 -7.48 12.38
CA ARG A 67 -8.73 -7.55 11.95
C ARG A 67 -8.98 -8.82 11.17
N PRO A 68 -10.09 -9.53 11.41
CA PRO A 68 -10.50 -10.64 10.55
C PRO A 68 -11.07 -10.08 9.23
N CYS A 69 -10.83 -10.81 8.16
CA CYS A 69 -11.43 -10.50 6.85
C CYS A 69 -12.96 -10.63 6.92
N PRO A 70 -13.73 -9.64 6.48
CA PRO A 70 -15.19 -9.69 6.52
C PRO A 70 -15.78 -10.77 5.59
N VAL A 71 -15.02 -11.29 4.64
CA VAL A 71 -15.47 -12.31 3.68
C VAL A 71 -15.17 -13.72 4.17
N CYS A 72 -13.92 -14.01 4.61
CA CYS A 72 -13.52 -15.37 4.98
C CYS A 72 -13.23 -15.58 6.47
N GLY A 73 -13.29 -14.54 7.29
CA GLY A 73 -13.03 -14.61 8.74
C GLY A 73 -11.56 -14.84 9.14
N LYS A 74 -10.66 -15.07 8.19
CA LYS A 74 -9.22 -15.23 8.48
C LYS A 74 -8.60 -13.90 8.85
N MET A 75 -7.62 -13.94 9.75
CA MET A 75 -6.86 -12.74 10.11
C MET A 75 -6.17 -12.16 8.90
N MET A 76 -6.34 -10.85 8.71
CA MET A 76 -5.73 -10.13 7.59
C MET A 76 -4.25 -9.85 7.86
N ASN A 77 -3.50 -9.71 6.77
CA ASN A 77 -2.09 -9.35 6.82
C ASN A 77 -1.93 -7.83 6.91
N ARG A 78 -1.29 -7.36 7.97
CA ARG A 78 -1.00 -5.95 8.19
C ARG A 78 0.32 -5.57 7.55
N GLN A 79 0.31 -4.60 6.64
CA GLN A 79 1.50 -4.21 5.88
C GLN A 79 1.51 -2.72 5.53
N ASN A 80 2.70 -2.17 5.32
CA ASN A 80 2.85 -0.81 4.79
C ASN A 80 2.56 -0.82 3.30
N PHE A 81 1.55 -0.05 2.87
CA PHE A 81 1.20 0.08 1.46
C PHE A 81 2.39 0.62 0.66
N GLY A 82 2.73 -0.08 -0.42
CA GLY A 82 3.87 0.30 -1.26
C GLY A 82 5.19 0.43 -0.50
N ARG A 83 5.35 -0.18 0.65
CA ARG A 83 6.55 -0.17 1.51
C ARG A 83 7.00 1.20 2.01
N LEU A 84 6.63 2.30 1.34
CA LEU A 84 7.13 3.66 1.58
C LEU A 84 6.02 4.69 1.81
N SER A 85 4.74 4.31 1.74
CA SER A 85 3.63 5.27 1.85
C SER A 85 3.42 5.79 3.27
N GLY A 86 3.83 5.02 4.27
CA GLY A 86 3.48 5.26 5.67
C GLY A 86 2.05 4.82 6.04
N ALA A 87 1.20 4.50 5.06
CA ALA A 87 -0.12 3.96 5.31
C ALA A 87 -0.04 2.46 5.64
N ILE A 88 -0.57 2.07 6.77
CA ILE A 88 -0.61 0.67 7.21
C ILE A 88 -1.98 0.09 6.86
N VAL A 89 -2.02 -0.87 5.96
CA VAL A 89 -3.26 -1.47 5.47
C VAL A 89 -3.37 -2.93 5.89
N ASP A 90 -4.58 -3.38 6.15
CA ASP A 90 -4.87 -4.78 6.45
C ASP A 90 -5.42 -5.47 5.20
N THR A 91 -4.69 -6.46 4.67
CA THR A 91 -5.03 -7.14 3.41
C THR A 91 -5.40 -8.60 3.60
N CYS A 92 -6.41 -9.06 2.89
CA CYS A 92 -6.72 -10.46 2.69
C CYS A 92 -6.52 -10.81 1.22
N GLY A 93 -5.58 -11.70 0.94
CA GLY A 93 -5.27 -12.10 -0.44
C GLY A 93 -6.51 -12.63 -1.16
N GLY A 94 -6.89 -11.97 -2.25
CA GLY A 94 -8.05 -12.33 -3.08
C GLY A 94 -9.40 -11.78 -2.62
N HIS A 95 -9.54 -11.23 -1.40
CA HIS A 95 -10.81 -10.66 -0.94
C HIS A 95 -10.81 -9.14 -0.91
N GLY A 96 -9.82 -8.51 -0.30
CA GLY A 96 -9.76 -7.06 -0.28
C GLY A 96 -8.83 -6.48 0.78
N THR A 97 -8.97 -5.17 0.95
CA THR A 97 -8.12 -4.37 1.83
C THR A 97 -9.00 -3.53 2.76
N PHE A 98 -8.67 -3.53 4.03
CA PHE A 98 -9.23 -2.63 5.02
C PHE A 98 -8.21 -1.53 5.33
N LEU A 99 -8.71 -0.30 5.32
CA LEU A 99 -7.95 0.91 5.61
C LEU A 99 -8.59 1.60 6.81
N ASP A 100 -7.80 1.91 7.82
CA ASP A 100 -8.27 2.71 8.95
C ASP A 100 -8.52 4.16 8.52
N ARG A 101 -9.16 4.92 9.38
CA ARG A 101 -9.49 6.32 9.11
C ARG A 101 -8.26 7.11 8.66
N GLY A 102 -8.37 7.73 7.48
CA GLY A 102 -7.31 8.56 6.88
C GLY A 102 -6.25 7.81 6.09
N GLU A 103 -6.14 6.48 6.21
CA GLU A 103 -5.17 5.68 5.46
C GLU A 103 -5.48 5.68 3.96
N LEU A 104 -6.76 5.64 3.58
CA LEU A 104 -7.16 5.76 2.17
C LEU A 104 -6.62 7.06 1.56
N HIS A 105 -6.73 8.17 2.29
CA HIS A 105 -6.18 9.45 1.85
C HIS A 105 -4.66 9.39 1.69
N GLN A 106 -3.94 8.77 2.63
CA GLN A 106 -2.49 8.60 2.54
C GLN A 106 -2.08 7.75 1.34
N VAL A 107 -2.80 6.63 1.10
CA VAL A 107 -2.59 5.79 -0.08
C VAL A 107 -2.75 6.58 -1.37
N VAL A 108 -3.85 7.33 -1.49
CA VAL A 108 -4.13 8.13 -2.68
C VAL A 108 -3.09 9.23 -2.87
N GLN A 109 -2.69 9.93 -1.81
CA GLN A 109 -1.62 10.94 -1.88
C GLN A 109 -0.29 10.34 -2.31
N PHE A 110 0.06 9.15 -1.79
CA PHE A 110 1.26 8.45 -2.20
C PHE A 110 1.26 8.13 -3.70
N ILE A 111 0.13 7.64 -4.24
CA ILE A 111 -0.02 7.31 -5.66
C ILE A 111 0.08 8.57 -6.52
N LEU A 112 -0.68 9.62 -6.18
CA LEU A 112 -0.67 10.90 -6.91
C LEU A 112 0.70 11.60 -6.87
N GLY A 113 1.44 11.42 -5.79
CA GLY A 113 2.82 11.90 -5.65
C GLY A 113 3.87 11.08 -6.39
N GLY A 114 3.47 10.14 -7.27
CA GLY A 114 4.39 9.30 -8.04
C GLY A 114 5.07 8.19 -7.21
N GLY A 115 4.40 7.73 -6.15
CA GLY A 115 4.94 6.70 -5.25
C GLY A 115 5.27 5.41 -5.97
N PHE A 116 4.42 4.93 -6.88
CA PHE A 116 4.69 3.72 -7.65
C PHE A 116 5.86 3.87 -8.63
N ASP A 117 6.06 5.05 -9.22
CA ASP A 117 7.21 5.29 -10.08
C ASP A 117 8.52 5.27 -9.29
N ARG A 118 8.51 5.83 -8.07
CA ARG A 118 9.65 5.74 -7.15
C ARG A 118 9.96 4.29 -6.75
N LEU A 119 8.94 3.50 -6.45
CA LEU A 119 9.10 2.08 -6.12
C LEU A 119 9.69 1.29 -7.28
N ARG A 120 9.17 1.49 -8.50
CA ARG A 120 9.71 0.82 -9.69
C ARG A 120 11.17 1.18 -9.96
N LYS A 121 11.52 2.47 -9.84
CA LYS A 121 12.90 2.92 -10.01
C LYS A 121 13.83 2.31 -8.96
N ALA A 122 13.42 2.31 -7.71
CA ALA A 122 14.20 1.71 -6.63
C ALA A 122 14.39 0.19 -6.82
N GLU A 123 13.36 -0.52 -7.28
CA GLU A 123 13.45 -1.95 -7.55
C GLU A 123 14.36 -2.26 -8.74
N ILE A 124 14.28 -1.48 -9.82
CA ILE A 124 15.18 -1.60 -10.98
C ILE A 124 16.64 -1.38 -10.56
N GLU A 125 16.90 -0.39 -9.73
CA GLU A 125 18.24 -0.09 -9.24
C GLU A 125 18.78 -1.23 -8.36
N ARG A 126 17.97 -1.73 -7.44
CA ARG A 126 18.31 -2.90 -6.61
C ARG A 126 18.67 -4.12 -7.46
N LEU A 127 17.88 -4.41 -8.49
CA LEU A 127 18.14 -5.53 -9.40
C LEU A 127 19.43 -5.35 -10.20
N LYS A 128 19.74 -4.13 -10.61
CA LYS A 128 21.02 -3.82 -11.28
C LYS A 128 22.22 -4.03 -10.36
N GLU A 129 22.14 -3.55 -9.13
CA GLU A 129 23.18 -3.74 -8.12
C GLU A 129 23.40 -5.23 -7.82
N GLU A 130 22.32 -6.01 -7.70
CA GLU A 130 22.40 -7.46 -7.48
C GLU A 130 23.05 -8.16 -8.67
N GLN A 131 22.65 -7.82 -9.92
CA GLN A 131 23.27 -8.36 -11.13
C GLN A 131 24.76 -8.01 -11.22
N GLN A 132 25.12 -6.79 -10.86
CA GLN A 132 26.53 -6.37 -10.85
C GLN A 132 27.35 -7.18 -9.84
N ARG A 133 26.82 -7.35 -8.64
CA ARG A 133 27.44 -8.17 -7.59
C ARG A 133 27.64 -9.61 -8.03
N LEU A 134 26.66 -10.21 -8.70
CA LEU A 134 26.77 -11.57 -9.22
C LEU A 134 27.85 -11.68 -10.29
N LYS A 135 27.94 -10.72 -11.21
CA LYS A 135 28.99 -10.68 -12.25
C LYS A 135 30.40 -10.58 -11.64
N GLU A 136 30.56 -9.75 -10.63
CA GLU A 136 31.83 -9.59 -9.91
C GLU A 136 32.23 -10.90 -9.20
N LEU A 137 31.26 -11.56 -8.60
CA LEU A 137 31.49 -12.86 -7.95
C LEU A 137 31.89 -13.94 -8.97
N GLU A 138 31.21 -14.01 -10.12
CA GLU A 138 31.57 -14.95 -11.20
C GLU A 138 32.97 -14.69 -11.74
N GLN A 139 33.35 -13.42 -11.95
CA GLN A 139 34.70 -13.05 -12.37
C GLN A 139 35.73 -13.48 -11.34
N HIS A 140 35.47 -13.25 -10.07
CA HIS A 140 36.36 -13.66 -8.99
C HIS A 140 36.57 -15.17 -8.92
N LEU A 141 35.49 -15.94 -9.10
CA LEU A 141 35.55 -17.41 -9.14
C LEU A 141 36.32 -17.91 -10.38
N ARG A 142 36.16 -17.27 -11.53
CA ARG A 142 36.92 -17.61 -12.74
C ARG A 142 38.42 -17.37 -12.55
N MET A 143 38.80 -16.27 -11.94
CA MET A 143 40.22 -15.94 -11.67
C MET A 143 40.84 -16.94 -10.73
N ARG A 144 40.16 -17.35 -9.65
CA ARG A 144 40.64 -18.39 -8.72
C ARG A 144 40.77 -19.77 -9.37
N GLY A 145 39.82 -20.16 -10.23
CA GLY A 145 39.85 -21.43 -10.94
C GLY A 145 40.97 -21.54 -11.99
N VAL A 146 41.61 -20.43 -12.37
CA VAL A 146 42.79 -20.40 -13.25
C VAL A 146 44.09 -20.57 -12.43
N GLU A 147 44.13 -20.08 -11.17
CA GLU A 147 45.29 -20.20 -10.31
C GLU A 147 45.51 -21.65 -9.81
N ASP A 148 44.43 -22.44 -9.64
CA ASP A 148 44.51 -23.84 -9.24
C ASP A 148 44.93 -24.84 -10.34
N ARG A 149 45.21 -24.34 -11.56
CA ARG A 149 45.62 -25.18 -12.72
C ARG A 149 47.12 -25.09 -13.09
N PHE A 150 47.91 -24.43 -12.24
CA PHE A 150 49.37 -24.34 -12.47
C PHE A 150 50.14 -24.87 -11.28
#